data_9d6ba2482e0b0a6058457d271f0039f3
#
_entry.id   9d6ba2482e0b0a6058457d271f0039f3
#
_cell.length_a   1.000
_cell.length_b   1.000
_cell.length_c   1.000
_cell.angle_alpha   90.00
_cell.angle_beta   90.00
_cell.angle_gamma   90.00
#
_symmetry.space_group_name_H-M   'P 1'
#
loop_
_entity.id
_entity.type
_entity.pdbx_description
1 polymer ?
#
loop_
_entity_poly.entity_id
_entity_poly.type
_entity_poly.pdbx_seq_one_letter_code
_entity_poly.pdbx_strand_id
1 'polypeptide(L)'
;GDVYASYSTYTHYSASDLVKNMKDTYTEYYNDENSKVNEMTDGTVKAKDGTEVTYLVIQLTSYDMDRTEVLLVYPTGEDVVTCSISYWDKVDKVDAQKLCETFMDAIEIK
;
A
#
# COMPACT_ATOMS: atom_id res chain seq x y z
N GLY A 1 -14.36 6.38 9.55
CA GLY A 1 -14.46 5.30 8.56
C GLY A 1 -13.81 4.03 9.03
N ASP A 2 -14.19 2.94 8.40
CA ASP A 2 -13.62 1.64 8.73
C ASP A 2 -12.21 1.50 8.14
N VAL A 3 -11.35 0.80 8.86
CA VAL A 3 -9.99 0.49 8.42
C VAL A 3 -9.85 -1.02 8.35
N TYR A 4 -9.33 -1.50 7.24
CA TYR A 4 -9.12 -2.92 7.00
C TYR A 4 -7.69 -3.16 6.55
N ALA A 5 -7.02 -4.15 7.14
CA ALA A 5 -5.65 -4.51 6.79
C ALA A 5 -5.56 -5.99 6.43
N SER A 6 -4.76 -6.31 5.41
CA SER A 6 -4.49 -7.68 5.00
C SER A 6 -3.02 -7.85 4.63
N TYR A 7 -2.53 -9.07 4.76
CA TYR A 7 -1.13 -9.43 4.49
C TYR A 7 -1.07 -10.47 3.39
N SER A 8 -0.06 -10.35 2.52
CA SER A 8 0.18 -11.32 1.44
C SER A 8 1.67 -11.48 1.20
N THR A 9 2.05 -12.62 0.64
CA THR A 9 3.43 -12.88 0.21
C THR A 9 3.44 -13.05 -1.30
N TYR A 10 4.36 -12.37 -1.97
CA TYR A 10 4.57 -12.52 -3.41
C TYR A 10 5.97 -13.04 -3.65
N THR A 11 6.06 -14.17 -4.37
CA THR A 11 7.34 -14.80 -4.68
C THR A 11 7.91 -14.26 -5.99
N HIS A 12 9.23 -14.05 -6.00
CA HIS A 12 9.97 -13.54 -7.17
C HIS A 12 9.53 -12.16 -7.67
N TYR A 13 9.06 -11.31 -6.76
CA TYR A 13 8.77 -9.91 -7.05
C TYR A 13 9.73 -8.99 -6.30
N SER A 14 10.22 -7.96 -6.99
CA SER A 14 10.87 -6.86 -6.29
C SER A 14 9.80 -5.87 -5.80
N ALA A 15 10.15 -5.07 -4.78
CA ALA A 15 9.23 -4.06 -4.27
C ALA A 15 8.85 -3.04 -5.36
N SER A 16 9.81 -2.61 -6.16
CA SER A 16 9.55 -1.63 -7.24
C SER A 16 8.63 -2.19 -8.32
N ASP A 17 8.80 -3.45 -8.71
CA ASP A 17 7.94 -4.09 -9.71
C ASP A 17 6.52 -4.25 -9.19
N LEU A 18 6.37 -4.63 -7.93
CA LEU A 18 5.05 -4.79 -7.34
C LEU A 18 4.31 -3.45 -7.24
N VAL A 19 5.01 -2.39 -6.82
CA VAL A 19 4.41 -1.05 -6.74
C VAL A 19 3.97 -0.59 -8.13
N LYS A 20 4.80 -0.81 -9.16
CA LYS A 20 4.45 -0.46 -10.53
C LYS A 20 3.20 -1.22 -11.00
N ASN A 21 3.14 -2.52 -10.74
CA ASN A 21 1.99 -3.33 -11.10
C ASN A 21 0.73 -2.85 -10.39
N MET A 22 0.84 -2.49 -9.13
CA MET A 22 -0.31 -1.98 -8.36
C MET A 22 -0.80 -0.64 -8.88
N LYS A 23 0.11 0.27 -9.25
CA LYS A 23 -0.26 1.54 -9.88
C LYS A 23 -1.05 1.31 -11.16
N ASP A 24 -0.56 0.43 -12.03
CA ASP A 24 -1.21 0.12 -13.31
C ASP A 24 -2.57 -0.54 -13.07
N THR A 25 -2.64 -1.50 -12.17
CA THR A 25 -3.86 -2.22 -11.83
C THR A 25 -4.96 -1.28 -11.31
N TYR A 26 -4.61 -0.41 -10.36
CA TYR A 26 -5.58 0.54 -9.81
C TYR A 26 -6.01 1.57 -10.86
N THR A 27 -5.10 2.04 -11.68
CA THR A 27 -5.43 2.98 -12.75
C THR A 27 -6.42 2.37 -13.75
N GLU A 28 -6.23 1.11 -14.14
CA GLU A 28 -7.12 0.42 -15.06
C GLU A 28 -8.46 0.08 -14.42
N TYR A 29 -8.44 -0.39 -13.18
CA TYR A 29 -9.64 -0.85 -12.48
C TYR A 29 -10.57 0.32 -12.11
N TYR A 30 -10.01 1.43 -11.66
CA TYR A 30 -10.77 2.62 -11.24
C TYR A 30 -10.72 3.72 -12.30
N ASN A 31 -11.12 3.39 -13.51
CA ASN A 31 -11.11 4.32 -14.63
C ASN A 31 -12.41 4.18 -15.46
N ASP A 32 -13.54 4.50 -14.84
CA ASP A 32 -14.83 4.46 -15.47
C ASP A 32 -15.68 5.65 -15.02
N GLU A 33 -16.95 5.68 -15.40
CA GLU A 33 -17.86 6.79 -15.07
C GLU A 33 -18.16 6.91 -13.57
N ASN A 34 -17.93 5.84 -12.80
CA ASN A 34 -18.23 5.78 -11.36
C ASN A 34 -16.98 5.83 -10.48
N SER A 35 -15.82 5.67 -11.06
CA SER A 35 -14.57 5.51 -10.29
C SER A 35 -13.40 6.21 -10.95
N LYS A 36 -12.52 6.78 -10.13
CA LYS A 36 -11.26 7.36 -10.62
C LYS A 36 -10.20 7.36 -9.52
N VAL A 37 -8.95 7.27 -9.95
CA VAL A 37 -7.81 7.50 -9.06
C VAL A 37 -7.49 9.00 -9.09
N ASN A 38 -7.47 9.62 -7.93
CA ASN A 38 -7.22 11.06 -7.80
C ASN A 38 -5.75 11.38 -7.62
N GLU A 39 -5.02 10.55 -6.87
CA GLU A 39 -3.61 10.79 -6.57
C GLU A 39 -2.93 9.47 -6.19
N MET A 40 -1.66 9.32 -6.58
CA MET A 40 -0.78 8.24 -6.14
C MET A 40 0.52 8.82 -5.65
N THR A 41 0.98 8.38 -4.49
CA THR A 41 2.25 8.80 -3.90
C THR A 41 3.00 7.54 -3.45
N ASP A 42 4.29 7.46 -3.77
CA ASP A 42 5.12 6.35 -3.33
C ASP A 42 6.46 6.85 -2.78
N GLY A 43 7.09 6.00 -2.00
CA GLY A 43 8.37 6.31 -1.39
C GLY A 43 8.85 5.15 -0.55
N THR A 44 9.77 5.42 0.37
CA THR A 44 10.32 4.42 1.27
C THR A 44 10.34 4.91 2.71
N VAL A 45 10.22 3.97 3.63
CA VAL A 45 10.41 4.19 5.06
C VAL A 45 11.26 3.05 5.59
N LYS A 46 11.78 3.16 6.81
CA LYS A 46 12.60 2.11 7.39
C LYS A 46 11.85 1.36 8.48
N ALA A 47 11.88 0.04 8.38
CA ALA A 47 11.40 -0.83 9.44
C ALA A 47 12.35 -0.79 10.64
N LYS A 48 11.91 -1.34 11.74
CA LYS A 48 12.65 -1.40 13.00
C LYS A 48 14.03 -2.08 12.86
N ASP A 49 14.13 -3.07 11.98
CA ASP A 49 15.39 -3.78 11.71
C ASP A 49 16.29 -3.09 10.68
N GLY A 50 15.91 -1.91 10.23
CA GLY A 50 16.66 -1.14 9.23
C GLY A 50 16.30 -1.47 7.79
N THR A 51 15.44 -2.44 7.54
CA THR A 51 15.01 -2.80 6.19
C THR A 51 14.21 -1.67 5.56
N GLU A 52 14.53 -1.36 4.30
CA GLU A 52 13.80 -0.35 3.55
C GLU A 52 12.46 -0.92 3.06
N VAL A 53 11.38 -0.33 3.52
CA VAL A 53 10.01 -0.71 3.15
C VAL A 53 9.49 0.30 2.15
N THR A 54 9.07 -0.19 0.98
CA THR A 54 8.47 0.65 -0.04
C THR A 54 6.98 0.80 0.24
N TYR A 55 6.45 2.01 0.05
CA TYR A 55 5.03 2.24 0.24
C TYR A 55 4.40 2.88 -0.99
N LEU A 56 3.11 2.65 -1.15
CA LEU A 56 2.27 3.28 -2.17
C LEU A 56 0.98 3.73 -1.51
N VAL A 57 0.63 4.99 -1.68
CA VAL A 57 -0.64 5.56 -1.20
C VAL A 57 -1.48 5.94 -2.41
N ILE A 58 -2.69 5.43 -2.47
CA ILE A 58 -3.62 5.69 -3.56
C ILE A 58 -4.87 6.35 -3.01
N GLN A 59 -5.16 7.57 -3.49
CA GLN A 59 -6.41 8.26 -3.21
C GLN A 59 -7.35 8.05 -4.38
N LEU A 60 -8.52 7.52 -4.12
CA LEU A 60 -9.49 7.25 -5.18
C LEU A 60 -10.91 7.59 -4.73
N THR A 61 -11.79 7.79 -5.70
CA THR A 61 -13.23 7.96 -5.47
C THR A 61 -13.95 6.90 -6.28
N SER A 62 -14.86 6.18 -5.63
CA SER A 62 -15.65 5.15 -6.28
C SER A 62 -17.09 5.23 -5.77
N TYR A 63 -18.04 5.36 -6.70
CA TYR A 63 -19.47 5.50 -6.38
C TYR A 63 -19.72 6.62 -5.35
N ASP A 64 -19.11 7.79 -5.59
CA ASP A 64 -19.19 9.00 -4.75
C ASP A 64 -18.60 8.82 -3.34
N MET A 65 -17.86 7.76 -3.12
CA MET A 65 -17.17 7.50 -1.84
C MET A 65 -15.68 7.65 -2.00
N ASP A 66 -15.07 8.43 -1.13
CA ASP A 66 -13.62 8.56 -1.09
C ASP A 66 -13.00 7.38 -0.36
N ARG A 67 -11.88 6.91 -0.88
CA ARG A 67 -11.11 5.81 -0.27
C ARG A 67 -9.63 6.14 -0.33
N THR A 68 -8.90 5.65 0.66
CA THR A 68 -7.45 5.70 0.68
C THR A 68 -6.92 4.28 0.82
N GLU A 69 -6.07 3.86 -0.12
CA GLU A 69 -5.43 2.55 -0.10
C GLU A 69 -3.95 2.74 0.13
N VAL A 70 -3.38 1.98 1.06
CA VAL A 70 -1.95 2.01 1.36
C VAL A 70 -1.38 0.61 1.18
N LEU A 71 -0.29 0.51 0.44
CA LEU A 71 0.47 -0.73 0.28
C LEU A 71 1.83 -0.53 0.92
N LEU A 72 2.21 -1.46 1.81
CA LEU A 72 3.55 -1.52 2.39
C LEU A 72 4.22 -2.79 1.86
N VAL A 73 5.44 -2.69 1.34
CA VAL A 73 6.16 -3.82 0.74
C VAL A 73 7.48 -4.01 1.45
N TYR A 74 7.60 -5.13 2.16
CA TYR A 74 8.79 -5.52 2.92
C TYR A 74 9.54 -6.61 2.15
N PRO A 75 10.78 -6.38 1.70
CA PRO A 75 11.55 -7.39 0.96
C PRO A 75 12.11 -8.46 1.91
N THR A 76 12.02 -9.73 1.48
CA THR A 76 12.52 -10.89 2.24
C THR A 76 13.45 -11.76 1.35
N GLY A 77 14.46 -11.16 0.73
CA GLY A 77 15.31 -11.85 -0.22
C GLY A 77 14.73 -11.79 -1.63
N GLU A 78 14.34 -12.94 -2.19
CA GLU A 78 13.72 -13.00 -3.52
C GLU A 78 12.21 -12.72 -3.51
N ASP A 79 11.63 -12.67 -2.31
CA ASP A 79 10.20 -12.50 -2.12
C ASP A 79 9.89 -11.17 -1.44
N VAL A 80 8.62 -10.83 -1.38
CA VAL A 80 8.16 -9.65 -0.61
C VAL A 80 6.94 -10.03 0.21
N VAL A 81 6.84 -9.44 1.40
CA VAL A 81 5.63 -9.51 2.22
C VAL A 81 4.95 -8.15 2.11
N THR A 82 3.66 -8.16 1.83
CA THR A 82 2.89 -6.92 1.70
C THR A 82 1.87 -6.79 2.79
N CYS A 83 1.58 -5.56 3.17
CA CYS A 83 0.43 -5.21 3.99
C CYS A 83 -0.38 -4.18 3.21
N SER A 84 -1.63 -4.52 2.91
CA SER A 84 -2.57 -3.62 2.26
C SER A 84 -3.53 -3.07 3.31
N ILE A 85 -3.63 -1.75 3.40
CA ILE A 85 -4.47 -1.07 4.38
C ILE A 85 -5.49 -0.24 3.63
N SER A 86 -6.77 -0.49 3.87
CA SER A 86 -7.87 0.21 3.22
C SER A 86 -8.59 1.11 4.23
N TYR A 87 -8.68 2.39 3.89
CA TYR A 87 -9.49 3.35 4.63
C TYR A 87 -10.72 3.70 3.79
N TRP A 88 -11.90 3.52 4.35
CA TRP A 88 -13.15 3.88 3.68
C TRP A 88 -13.46 5.35 3.87
N ASP A 89 -12.43 6.18 3.64
CA ASP A 89 -12.48 7.62 3.82
C ASP A 89 -11.30 8.25 3.11
N LYS A 90 -11.35 9.57 2.96
CA LYS A 90 -10.19 10.31 2.46
C LYS A 90 -9.27 10.61 3.63
N VAL A 91 -8.03 10.11 3.56
CA VAL A 91 -6.99 10.43 4.53
C VAL A 91 -6.06 11.45 3.88
N ASP A 92 -6.13 12.70 4.30
CA ASP A 92 -5.38 13.78 3.68
C ASP A 92 -3.87 13.63 3.81
N LYS A 93 -3.41 13.04 4.90
CA LYS A 93 -1.99 12.82 5.14
C LYS A 93 -1.76 11.44 5.75
N VAL A 94 -1.12 10.57 4.99
CA VAL A 94 -0.77 9.23 5.45
C VAL A 94 0.64 9.24 6.00
N ASP A 95 0.80 8.80 7.26
CA ASP A 95 2.10 8.63 7.89
C ASP A 95 2.58 7.19 7.64
N ALA A 96 3.31 7.00 6.56
CA ALA A 96 3.79 5.67 6.15
C ALA A 96 4.75 5.06 7.17
N GLN A 97 5.56 5.89 7.85
CA GLN A 97 6.47 5.40 8.89
C GLN A 97 5.70 4.79 10.06
N LYS A 98 4.65 5.48 10.51
CA LYS A 98 3.82 5.00 11.60
C LYS A 98 3.06 3.73 11.22
N LEU A 99 2.57 3.65 9.99
CA LEU A 99 1.89 2.45 9.49
C LEU A 99 2.87 1.28 9.40
N CYS A 100 4.10 1.53 8.98
CA CYS A 100 5.15 0.50 8.96
C CYS A 100 5.40 -0.02 10.38
N GLU A 101 5.55 0.85 11.35
CA GLU A 101 5.77 0.46 12.75
C GLU A 101 4.58 -0.33 13.31
N THR A 102 3.37 0.06 12.94
CA THR A 102 2.14 -0.58 13.44
C THR A 102 1.89 -1.94 12.80
N PHE A 103 2.07 -2.06 11.48
CA PHE A 103 1.65 -3.24 10.74
C PHE A 103 2.79 -4.14 10.29
N MET A 104 3.95 -3.59 9.96
CA MET A 104 5.07 -4.40 9.47
C MET A 104 6.02 -4.82 10.58
N ASP A 105 6.33 -3.92 11.50
CA ASP A 105 7.20 -4.24 12.63
C ASP A 105 6.55 -5.16 13.65
N ALA A 106 5.22 -5.24 13.66
CA ALA A 106 4.47 -6.15 14.50
C ALA A 106 4.48 -7.59 13.97
N ILE A 107 4.88 -7.80 12.71
CA ILE A 107 4.96 -9.12 12.10
C ILE A 107 6.32 -9.73 12.38
N GLU A 108 6.33 -11.01 12.74
CA GLU A 108 7.57 -11.77 12.86
C GLU A 108 7.93 -12.34 11.49
N ILE A 109 8.91 -11.71 10.82
CA ILE A 109 9.38 -12.13 9.51
C ILE A 109 10.55 -13.10 9.70
N LYS A 110 10.39 -14.31 9.22
CA LYS A 110 11.39 -15.38 9.33
C LYS A 110 12.01 -15.72 8.00
#